data_12ea5c2199ebcc633da442542535799d
#
_entry.id   12ea5c2199ebcc633da442542535799d
#
_cell.length_a   1.000
_cell.length_b   1.000
_cell.length_c   1.000
_cell.angle_alpha   90.00
_cell.angle_beta   90.00
_cell.angle_gamma   90.00
#
_symmetry.space_group_name_H-M   'P 1'
#
loop_
_entity.id
_entity.type
_entity.pdbx_description
1 polymer ?
#
loop_
_entity_poly.entity_id
_entity_poly.type
_entity_poly.pdbx_seq_one_letter_code
_entity_poly.pdbx_strand_id
1 'polypeptide(L)'
;VYEINRSSEPAFKYAWIVLITVLPIFGWLLYIYTQLNVVTNKISKKTESIEAETVQHLVQNTDVLKEIEETEIWGISKYLENVAKCPTYKNTSVKYLPVGEDKFEKMKEELKRAEHFIFLEYFIVDVKSSMWLEILDILKDKVKQGVEVRFMYDGMCSMIQLPYHYDRAMRKHGIKCKMFSPI
;
A
#
# COMPACT_ATOMS: atom_id res chain seq x y z
N VAL A 1 -31.36 -10.33 -13.97
CA VAL A 1 -31.22 -11.64 -13.29
C VAL A 1 -29.77 -11.90 -12.89
N TYR A 2 -28.79 -11.76 -13.80
CA TYR A 2 -27.38 -12.02 -13.47
C TYR A 2 -26.87 -11.13 -12.30
N GLU A 3 -27.04 -9.82 -12.37
CA GLU A 3 -26.63 -8.89 -11.31
C GLU A 3 -27.35 -9.11 -9.96
N ILE A 4 -28.60 -9.51 -10.01
CA ILE A 4 -29.40 -9.79 -8.79
C ILE A 4 -28.78 -10.96 -8.01
N ASN A 5 -28.27 -11.98 -8.72
CA ASN A 5 -27.73 -13.21 -8.15
C ASN A 5 -26.23 -13.14 -7.81
N ARG A 6 -25.53 -12.06 -8.21
CA ARG A 6 -24.11 -11.89 -7.92
C ARG A 6 -23.90 -11.54 -6.43
N SER A 7 -22.81 -12.02 -5.84
CA SER A 7 -22.41 -11.71 -4.46
C SER A 7 -21.72 -10.34 -4.32
N SER A 8 -22.23 -9.30 -5.00
CA SER A 8 -21.73 -7.92 -4.90
C SER A 8 -22.57 -7.10 -3.91
N GLU A 9 -22.03 -5.97 -3.45
CA GLU A 9 -22.77 -5.08 -2.54
C GLU A 9 -24.08 -4.58 -3.15
N PRO A 10 -25.17 -4.55 -2.36
CA PRO A 10 -26.49 -4.17 -2.85
C PRO A 10 -26.54 -2.80 -3.54
N ALA A 11 -25.79 -1.82 -3.05
CA ALA A 11 -25.76 -0.47 -3.62
C ALA A 11 -25.28 -0.47 -5.08
N PHE A 12 -24.25 -1.25 -5.42
CA PHE A 12 -23.78 -1.38 -6.81
C PHE A 12 -24.79 -2.10 -7.70
N LYS A 13 -25.49 -3.11 -7.18
CA LYS A 13 -26.53 -3.81 -7.93
C LYS A 13 -27.66 -2.85 -8.33
N TYR A 14 -28.16 -2.08 -7.39
CA TYR A 14 -29.23 -1.11 -7.68
C TYR A 14 -28.79 -0.06 -8.68
N ALA A 15 -27.59 0.49 -8.55
CA ALA A 15 -27.06 1.46 -9.51
C ALA A 15 -27.04 0.92 -10.94
N TRP A 16 -26.57 -0.32 -11.14
CA TRP A 16 -26.56 -0.95 -12.46
C TRP A 16 -27.96 -1.28 -12.99
N ILE A 17 -28.86 -1.78 -12.13
CA ILE A 17 -30.23 -2.08 -12.51
C ILE A 17 -30.94 -0.79 -12.98
N VAL A 18 -30.83 0.31 -12.22
CA VAL A 18 -31.40 1.60 -12.61
C VAL A 18 -30.81 2.10 -13.92
N LEU A 19 -29.50 2.08 -14.08
CA LEU A 19 -28.83 2.56 -15.28
C LEU A 19 -29.24 1.77 -16.52
N ILE A 20 -29.28 0.44 -16.45
CA ILE A 20 -29.69 -0.43 -17.55
C ILE A 20 -31.18 -0.28 -17.86
N THR A 21 -32.03 -0.02 -16.85
CA THR A 21 -33.47 0.17 -17.08
C THR A 21 -33.77 1.51 -17.73
N VAL A 22 -33.09 2.57 -17.32
CA VAL A 22 -33.30 3.94 -17.87
C VAL A 22 -32.67 4.12 -19.26
N LEU A 23 -31.47 3.57 -19.45
CA LEU A 23 -30.70 3.66 -20.69
C LEU A 23 -30.26 2.27 -21.16
N PRO A 24 -31.16 1.44 -21.70
CA PRO A 24 -30.92 0.02 -21.89
C PRO A 24 -29.71 -0.30 -22.78
N ILE A 25 -29.55 0.39 -23.91
CA ILE A 25 -28.45 0.16 -24.83
C ILE A 25 -27.13 0.66 -24.23
N PHE A 26 -27.12 1.91 -23.77
CA PHE A 26 -25.92 2.53 -23.21
C PHE A 26 -25.52 1.88 -21.88
N GLY A 27 -26.46 1.65 -20.98
CA GLY A 27 -26.22 1.01 -19.70
C GLY A 27 -25.67 -0.42 -19.85
N TRP A 28 -26.19 -1.17 -20.83
CA TRP A 28 -25.68 -2.51 -21.12
C TRP A 28 -24.24 -2.48 -21.69
N LEU A 29 -23.96 -1.59 -22.64
CA LEU A 29 -22.61 -1.44 -23.19
C LEU A 29 -21.61 -0.99 -22.12
N LEU A 30 -21.98 -0.02 -21.29
CA LEU A 30 -21.15 0.46 -20.19
C LEU A 30 -20.93 -0.64 -19.14
N TYR A 31 -21.96 -1.42 -18.82
CA TYR A 31 -21.86 -2.56 -17.94
C TYR A 31 -20.85 -3.60 -18.47
N ILE A 32 -20.97 -4.01 -19.72
CA ILE A 32 -20.01 -4.94 -20.33
C ILE A 32 -18.59 -4.36 -20.33
N TYR A 33 -18.43 -3.10 -20.70
CA TYR A 33 -17.13 -2.43 -20.69
C TYR A 33 -16.48 -2.47 -19.32
N THR A 34 -17.23 -2.20 -18.26
CA THR A 34 -16.71 -2.25 -16.89
C THR A 34 -16.45 -3.68 -16.41
N GLN A 35 -17.20 -4.70 -16.90
CA GLN A 35 -16.98 -6.11 -16.55
C GLN A 35 -15.81 -6.75 -17.28
N LEU A 36 -15.46 -6.25 -18.47
CA LEU A 36 -14.32 -6.79 -19.23
C LEU A 36 -12.97 -6.62 -18.52
N ASN A 37 -12.84 -5.65 -17.60
CA ASN A 37 -11.74 -5.48 -16.64
C ASN A 37 -10.33 -5.85 -17.17
N VAL A 38 -10.07 -5.60 -18.47
CA VAL A 38 -8.84 -6.07 -19.13
C VAL A 38 -7.59 -5.51 -18.45
N VAL A 39 -7.67 -4.25 -18.00
CA VAL A 39 -6.55 -3.57 -17.34
C VAL A 39 -6.39 -4.09 -15.91
N THR A 40 -7.50 -4.18 -15.16
CA THR A 40 -7.47 -4.66 -13.76
C THR A 40 -7.05 -6.13 -13.66
N ASN A 41 -7.45 -6.98 -14.60
CA ASN A 41 -7.04 -8.38 -14.65
C ASN A 41 -5.53 -8.55 -14.87
N LYS A 42 -4.89 -7.69 -15.65
CA LYS A 42 -3.42 -7.70 -15.82
C LYS A 42 -2.70 -7.24 -14.54
N ILE A 43 -3.23 -6.21 -13.89
CA ILE A 43 -2.68 -5.70 -12.62
C ILE A 43 -2.86 -6.76 -11.53
N SER A 44 -4.06 -7.36 -11.40
CA SER A 44 -4.33 -8.41 -10.42
C SER A 44 -3.38 -9.60 -10.57
N LYS A 45 -3.23 -10.14 -11.78
CA LYS A 45 -2.30 -11.25 -12.04
C LYS A 45 -0.85 -10.91 -11.67
N LYS A 46 -0.42 -9.67 -11.93
CA LYS A 46 0.92 -9.21 -11.55
C LYS A 46 1.06 -9.10 -10.04
N THR A 47 0.04 -8.58 -9.35
CA THR A 47 0.01 -8.49 -7.89
C THR A 47 0.02 -9.87 -7.26
N GLU A 48 -0.81 -10.80 -7.73
CA GLU A 48 -0.84 -12.20 -7.29
C GLU A 48 0.53 -12.89 -7.44
N SER A 49 1.24 -12.62 -8.55
CA SER A 49 2.58 -13.15 -8.75
C SER A 49 3.59 -12.59 -7.74
N ILE A 50 3.52 -11.29 -7.44
CA ILE A 50 4.39 -10.64 -6.44
C ILE A 50 4.06 -11.14 -5.03
N GLU A 51 2.79 -11.29 -4.70
CA GLU A 51 2.33 -11.85 -3.42
C GLU A 51 2.84 -13.28 -3.23
N ALA A 52 2.68 -14.12 -4.24
CA ALA A 52 3.17 -15.51 -4.19
C ALA A 52 4.69 -15.59 -3.98
N GLU A 53 5.45 -14.68 -4.59
CA GLU A 53 6.90 -14.56 -4.36
C GLU A 53 7.20 -14.04 -2.94
N THR A 54 6.44 -13.06 -2.46
CA THR A 54 6.67 -12.45 -1.15
C THR A 54 6.35 -13.40 0.00
N VAL A 55 5.28 -14.20 -0.10
CA VAL A 55 4.87 -15.18 0.93
C VAL A 55 5.99 -16.16 1.27
N GLN A 56 6.86 -16.50 0.32
CA GLN A 56 8.00 -17.40 0.56
C GLN A 56 9.00 -16.83 1.60
N HIS A 57 9.04 -15.50 1.75
CA HIS A 57 9.92 -14.81 2.68
C HIS A 57 9.26 -14.51 4.03
N LEU A 58 7.94 -14.70 4.14
CA LEU A 58 7.15 -14.47 5.33
C LEU A 58 6.96 -15.79 6.11
N VAL A 59 8.03 -16.26 6.73
CA VAL A 59 8.02 -17.55 7.45
C VAL A 59 7.49 -17.34 8.88
N GLN A 60 6.46 -18.11 9.25
CA GLN A 60 5.94 -18.15 10.61
C GLN A 60 6.90 -18.89 11.53
N ASN A 61 7.23 -18.26 12.66
CA ASN A 61 7.94 -18.93 13.74
C ASN A 61 6.96 -19.80 14.55
N THR A 62 7.12 -21.11 14.49
CA THR A 62 6.24 -22.08 15.16
C THR A 62 6.29 -21.99 16.68
N ASP A 63 7.42 -21.54 17.26
CA ASP A 63 7.54 -21.42 18.72
C ASP A 63 6.70 -20.24 19.23
N VAL A 64 6.60 -19.14 18.46
CA VAL A 64 5.69 -18.04 18.78
C VAL A 64 4.24 -18.49 18.78
N LEU A 65 3.84 -19.33 17.81
CA LEU A 65 2.49 -19.87 17.77
C LEU A 65 2.19 -20.77 18.98
N LYS A 66 3.13 -21.62 19.40
CA LYS A 66 2.96 -22.48 20.58
C LYS A 66 2.80 -21.64 21.87
N GLU A 67 3.58 -20.56 22.01
CA GLU A 67 3.49 -19.67 23.18
C GLU A 67 2.11 -19.00 23.34
N ILE A 68 1.39 -18.79 22.24
CA ILE A 68 0.08 -18.13 22.28
C ILE A 68 -1.10 -19.10 22.15
N GLU A 69 -0.86 -20.41 22.04
CA GLU A 69 -1.89 -21.41 21.75
C GLU A 69 -3.03 -21.44 22.76
N GLU A 70 -2.73 -21.16 24.03
CA GLU A 70 -3.71 -21.09 25.11
C GLU A 70 -4.27 -19.69 25.38
N THR A 71 -3.93 -18.71 24.52
CA THR A 71 -4.36 -17.31 24.70
C THR A 71 -5.54 -16.95 23.79
N GLU A 72 -6.28 -15.91 24.14
CA GLU A 72 -7.41 -15.40 23.35
C GLU A 72 -7.01 -14.95 21.93
N ILE A 73 -5.72 -14.60 21.73
CA ILE A 73 -5.23 -14.15 20.43
C ILE A 73 -4.93 -15.28 19.44
N TRP A 74 -4.93 -16.52 19.89
CA TRP A 74 -4.65 -17.70 19.05
C TRP A 74 -5.51 -17.76 17.78
N GLY A 75 -6.83 -17.62 17.94
CA GLY A 75 -7.76 -17.68 16.82
C GLY A 75 -7.50 -16.60 15.78
N ILE A 76 -7.20 -15.38 16.22
CA ILE A 76 -6.87 -14.25 15.33
C ILE A 76 -5.53 -14.49 14.64
N SER A 77 -4.52 -14.93 15.37
CA SER A 77 -3.20 -15.26 14.82
C SER A 77 -3.29 -16.33 13.71
N LYS A 78 -4.00 -17.40 13.97
CA LYS A 78 -4.24 -18.48 12.98
C LYS A 78 -4.97 -17.96 11.75
N TYR A 79 -5.98 -17.14 11.94
CA TYR A 79 -6.71 -16.56 10.82
C TYR A 79 -5.79 -15.67 9.96
N LEU A 80 -5.00 -14.78 10.58
CA LEU A 80 -4.06 -13.89 9.87
C LEU A 80 -2.98 -14.68 9.12
N GLU A 81 -2.45 -15.74 9.72
CA GLU A 81 -1.47 -16.62 9.07
C GLU A 81 -2.08 -17.35 7.86
N ASN A 82 -3.24 -17.96 8.03
CA ASN A 82 -3.82 -18.82 7.01
C ASN A 82 -4.46 -18.05 5.85
N VAL A 83 -5.14 -16.92 6.15
CA VAL A 83 -5.92 -16.16 5.17
C VAL A 83 -5.13 -14.97 4.63
N ALA A 84 -4.55 -14.15 5.51
CA ALA A 84 -3.81 -12.95 5.12
C ALA A 84 -2.32 -13.19 4.86
N LYS A 85 -1.82 -14.41 5.13
CA LYS A 85 -0.39 -14.76 5.02
C LYS A 85 0.52 -13.84 5.84
N CYS A 86 0.00 -13.34 6.96
CA CYS A 86 0.72 -12.46 7.88
C CYS A 86 1.18 -13.25 9.11
N PRO A 87 2.49 -13.56 9.23
CA PRO A 87 3.03 -14.26 10.39
C PRO A 87 2.92 -13.42 11.66
N THR A 88 2.79 -14.11 12.78
CA THR A 88 2.80 -13.49 14.12
C THR A 88 4.22 -13.42 14.65
N TYR A 89 4.62 -12.26 15.13
CA TYR A 89 5.95 -12.00 15.68
C TYR A 89 5.88 -11.67 17.19
N LYS A 90 6.98 -11.88 17.90
CA LYS A 90 7.18 -11.45 19.28
C LYS A 90 8.35 -10.47 19.40
N ASN A 91 8.59 -9.95 20.59
CA ASN A 91 9.64 -8.97 20.89
C ASN A 91 9.45 -7.65 20.13
N THR A 92 8.20 -7.26 19.91
CA THR A 92 7.83 -6.02 19.25
C THR A 92 7.46 -4.96 20.28
N SER A 93 8.14 -3.81 20.25
CA SER A 93 7.74 -2.65 21.06
C SER A 93 6.87 -1.71 20.24
N VAL A 94 5.86 -1.15 20.86
CA VAL A 94 4.93 -0.22 20.21
C VAL A 94 4.87 1.08 21.01
N LYS A 95 4.96 2.21 20.32
CA LYS A 95 4.75 3.53 20.88
C LYS A 95 3.63 4.24 20.14
N TYR A 96 2.59 4.62 20.86
CA TYR A 96 1.51 5.44 20.31
C TYR A 96 1.94 6.91 20.25
N LEU A 97 1.69 7.56 19.13
CA LEU A 97 1.93 8.99 18.91
C LEU A 97 0.58 9.65 18.64
N PRO A 98 0.06 10.48 19.56
CA PRO A 98 -1.34 10.93 19.51
C PRO A 98 -1.62 11.92 18.39
N VAL A 99 -0.63 12.69 17.94
CA VAL A 99 -0.76 13.69 16.88
C VAL A 99 0.30 13.55 15.80
N GLY A 100 0.01 14.10 14.61
CA GLY A 100 0.91 14.00 13.46
C GLY A 100 2.25 14.70 13.66
N GLU A 101 2.27 15.79 14.41
CA GLU A 101 3.45 16.56 14.76
C GLU A 101 4.45 15.73 15.57
N ASP A 102 3.98 15.01 16.57
CA ASP A 102 4.82 14.10 17.37
C ASP A 102 5.43 12.99 16.50
N LYS A 103 4.61 12.43 15.60
CA LYS A 103 5.09 11.46 14.61
C LYS A 103 6.16 12.06 13.71
N PHE A 104 5.98 13.29 13.24
CA PHE A 104 6.90 13.95 12.35
C PHE A 104 8.25 14.20 13.01
N GLU A 105 8.27 14.73 14.24
CA GLU A 105 9.52 14.93 15.00
C GLU A 105 10.23 13.59 15.24
N LYS A 106 9.48 12.56 15.68
CA LYS A 106 10.07 11.24 15.92
C LYS A 106 10.60 10.61 14.63
N MET A 107 9.91 10.77 13.53
CA MET A 107 10.37 10.30 12.22
C MET A 107 11.69 10.98 11.79
N LYS A 108 11.81 12.30 11.98
CA LYS A 108 13.06 13.01 11.69
C LYS A 108 14.23 12.51 12.53
N GLU A 109 14.00 12.22 13.81
CA GLU A 109 15.01 11.62 14.68
C GLU A 109 15.50 10.28 14.13
N GLU A 110 14.57 9.37 13.82
CA GLU A 110 14.92 8.02 13.34
C GLU A 110 15.58 8.07 11.95
N LEU A 111 15.12 8.93 11.05
CA LEU A 111 15.75 9.12 9.75
C LEU A 111 17.20 9.61 9.89
N LYS A 112 17.47 10.55 10.82
CA LYS A 112 18.83 11.03 11.09
C LYS A 112 19.73 9.97 11.72
N ARG A 113 19.17 9.01 12.45
CA ARG A 113 19.90 7.91 13.09
C ARG A 113 20.19 6.73 12.16
N ALA A 114 19.48 6.62 11.04
CA ALA A 114 19.64 5.51 10.11
C ALA A 114 21.07 5.44 9.55
N GLU A 115 21.69 4.27 9.62
CA GLU A 115 23.09 4.03 9.19
C GLU A 115 23.20 3.17 7.92
N HIS A 116 22.22 2.30 7.68
CA HIS A 116 22.29 1.32 6.60
C HIS A 116 21.26 1.55 5.49
N PHE A 117 19.98 1.65 5.87
CA PHE A 117 18.89 1.83 4.91
C PHE A 117 17.71 2.61 5.48
N ILE A 118 16.96 3.24 4.59
CA ILE A 118 15.68 3.91 4.84
C ILE A 118 14.70 3.47 3.76
N PHE A 119 13.57 2.87 4.16
CA PHE A 119 12.48 2.50 3.26
C PHE A 119 11.23 3.28 3.64
N LEU A 120 10.69 4.02 2.68
CA LEU A 120 9.51 4.86 2.85
C LEU A 120 8.43 4.48 1.85
N GLU A 121 7.22 4.30 2.34
CA GLU A 121 6.03 4.07 1.54
C GLU A 121 4.96 5.09 1.90
N TYR A 122 4.49 5.83 0.91
CA TYR A 122 3.46 6.85 1.10
C TYR A 122 2.30 6.66 0.13
N PHE A 123 1.09 6.73 0.67
CA PHE A 123 -0.11 6.76 -0.15
C PHE A 123 -0.26 8.13 -0.84
N ILE A 124 -0.07 9.21 -0.08
CA ILE A 124 -0.14 10.59 -0.58
C ILE A 124 1.11 11.35 -0.15
N VAL A 125 1.70 12.09 -1.09
CA VAL A 125 2.82 13.02 -0.83
C VAL A 125 2.47 14.37 -1.40
N ASP A 126 2.59 15.41 -0.58
CA ASP A 126 2.50 16.80 -1.04
C ASP A 126 3.89 17.44 -1.08
N VAL A 127 4.39 17.70 -2.28
CA VAL A 127 5.71 18.31 -2.50
C VAL A 127 5.81 19.75 -2.02
N LYS A 128 4.68 20.40 -1.74
CA LYS A 128 4.63 21.79 -1.23
C LYS A 128 4.64 21.83 0.30
N SER A 129 4.43 20.69 0.95
CA SER A 129 4.44 20.59 2.40
C SER A 129 5.84 20.84 2.95
N SER A 130 5.95 21.73 3.94
CA SER A 130 7.20 21.95 4.69
C SER A 130 7.72 20.68 5.32
N MET A 131 6.83 19.84 5.85
CA MET A 131 7.18 18.54 6.42
C MET A 131 7.86 17.62 5.40
N TRP A 132 7.34 17.55 4.18
CA TRP A 132 7.97 16.73 3.14
C TRP A 132 9.32 17.29 2.71
N LEU A 133 9.47 18.61 2.59
CA LEU A 133 10.73 19.22 2.22
C LEU A 133 11.83 18.95 3.26
N GLU A 134 11.51 19.03 4.55
CA GLU A 134 12.44 18.68 5.63
C GLU A 134 12.86 17.21 5.57
N ILE A 135 11.91 16.29 5.37
CA ILE A 135 12.21 14.86 5.20
C ILE A 135 13.11 14.66 3.99
N LEU A 136 12.78 15.25 2.85
CA LEU A 136 13.55 15.10 1.62
C LEU A 136 14.99 15.57 1.77
N ASP A 137 15.23 16.65 2.51
CA ASP A 137 16.58 17.12 2.76
C ASP A 137 17.37 16.14 3.64
N ILE A 138 16.75 15.58 4.68
CA ILE A 138 17.36 14.52 5.48
C ILE A 138 17.70 13.29 4.59
N LEU A 139 16.78 12.86 3.72
CA LEU A 139 17.02 11.73 2.82
C LEU A 139 18.17 11.97 1.86
N LYS A 140 18.29 13.19 1.28
CA LYS A 140 19.42 13.55 0.42
C LYS A 140 20.75 13.51 1.16
N ASP A 141 20.77 13.97 2.40
CA ASP A 141 21.99 13.93 3.21
C ASP A 141 22.37 12.51 3.62
N LYS A 142 21.38 11.65 3.90
CA LYS A 142 21.61 10.23 4.16
C LYS A 142 22.15 9.49 2.94
N VAL A 143 21.65 9.79 1.75
CA VAL A 143 22.23 9.24 0.50
C VAL A 143 23.70 9.64 0.34
N LYS A 144 24.06 10.89 0.62
CA LYS A 144 25.48 11.35 0.58
C LYS A 144 26.37 10.59 1.59
N GLN A 145 25.79 10.15 2.71
CA GLN A 145 26.45 9.36 3.74
C GLN A 145 26.56 7.87 3.38
N GLY A 146 26.02 7.44 2.22
CA GLY A 146 26.04 6.05 1.77
C GLY A 146 24.86 5.21 2.26
N VAL A 147 23.87 5.79 2.93
CA VAL A 147 22.66 5.09 3.35
C VAL A 147 21.79 4.77 2.14
N GLU A 148 21.31 3.52 2.02
CA GLU A 148 20.39 3.14 0.96
C GLU A 148 19.00 3.71 1.22
N VAL A 149 18.51 4.61 0.37
CA VAL A 149 17.17 5.18 0.48
C VAL A 149 16.27 4.65 -0.62
N ARG A 150 15.18 3.98 -0.22
CA ARG A 150 14.09 3.55 -1.12
C ARG A 150 12.81 4.30 -0.77
N PHE A 151 12.17 4.80 -1.80
CA PHE A 151 10.91 5.54 -1.68
C PHE A 151 9.89 5.01 -2.67
N MET A 152 8.71 4.66 -2.17
CA MET A 152 7.57 4.26 -2.98
C MET A 152 6.35 5.14 -2.65
N TYR A 153 5.60 5.52 -3.68
CA TYR A 153 4.37 6.28 -3.53
C TYR A 153 3.30 5.77 -4.49
N ASP A 154 2.03 5.97 -4.11
CA ASP A 154 0.91 5.57 -4.95
C ASP A 154 0.78 6.47 -6.19
N GLY A 155 0.63 5.85 -7.37
CA GLY A 155 0.56 6.56 -8.65
C GLY A 155 -0.74 7.32 -8.82
N MET A 156 -1.87 6.74 -8.44
CA MET A 156 -3.18 7.34 -8.64
C MET A 156 -3.40 8.56 -7.72
N CYS A 157 -3.14 8.40 -6.43
CA CYS A 157 -3.34 9.47 -5.45
C CYS A 157 -2.34 10.62 -5.61
N SER A 158 -1.17 10.34 -6.17
CA SER A 158 -0.10 11.32 -6.35
C SER A 158 -0.19 12.12 -7.64
N MET A 159 -1.05 11.75 -8.59
CA MET A 159 -1.17 12.42 -9.91
C MET A 159 -1.48 13.92 -9.81
N ILE A 160 -2.25 14.33 -8.82
CA ILE A 160 -2.66 15.74 -8.65
C ILE A 160 -1.60 16.55 -7.89
N GLN A 161 -0.86 15.91 -6.98
CA GLN A 161 0.01 16.56 -6.02
C GLN A 161 1.49 16.49 -6.38
N LEU A 162 1.89 15.52 -7.22
CA LEU A 162 3.27 15.34 -7.64
C LEU A 162 3.52 15.84 -9.06
N PRO A 163 4.68 16.43 -9.33
CA PRO A 163 5.11 16.74 -10.69
C PRO A 163 5.24 15.48 -11.54
N TYR A 164 5.01 15.62 -12.83
CA TYR A 164 5.22 14.54 -13.79
C TYR A 164 6.64 13.98 -13.69
N HIS A 165 6.77 12.65 -13.68
CA HIS A 165 8.05 11.96 -13.48
C HIS A 165 8.78 12.29 -12.17
N TYR A 166 8.05 12.48 -11.07
CA TYR A 166 8.65 12.74 -9.76
C TYR A 166 9.62 11.63 -9.32
N ASP A 167 9.37 10.39 -9.67
CA ASP A 167 10.29 9.27 -9.47
C ASP A 167 11.68 9.49 -10.09
N ARG A 168 11.74 10.09 -11.28
CA ARG A 168 13.00 10.45 -11.93
C ARG A 168 13.72 11.58 -11.19
N ALA A 169 12.97 12.55 -10.68
CA ALA A 169 13.55 13.63 -9.88
C ALA A 169 14.19 13.08 -8.59
N MET A 170 13.52 12.14 -7.91
CA MET A 170 14.07 11.49 -6.72
C MET A 170 15.35 10.69 -7.04
N ARG A 171 15.36 9.96 -8.15
CA ARG A 171 16.54 9.20 -8.58
C ARG A 171 17.77 10.07 -8.87
N LYS A 172 17.58 11.33 -9.33
CA LYS A 172 18.69 12.28 -9.49
C LYS A 172 19.37 12.63 -8.16
N HIS A 173 18.66 12.50 -7.04
CA HIS A 173 19.22 12.67 -5.70
C HIS A 173 19.79 11.37 -5.11
N GLY A 174 19.87 10.29 -5.91
CA GLY A 174 20.35 8.98 -5.45
C GLY A 174 19.31 8.16 -4.68
N ILE A 175 18.05 8.65 -4.57
CA ILE A 175 16.96 7.93 -3.91
C ILE A 175 16.36 6.93 -4.90
N LYS A 176 16.36 5.63 -4.55
CA LYS A 176 15.72 4.58 -5.35
C LYS A 176 14.20 4.74 -5.25
N CYS A 177 13.59 5.37 -6.24
CA CYS A 177 12.16 5.70 -6.22
C CYS A 177 11.35 4.89 -7.21
N LYS A 178 10.19 4.39 -6.77
CA LYS A 178 9.20 3.71 -7.61
C LYS A 178 7.81 4.28 -7.35
N MET A 179 7.02 4.36 -8.42
CA MET A 179 5.59 4.60 -8.36
C MET A 179 4.87 3.25 -8.32
N PHE A 180 4.04 3.05 -7.29
CA PHE A 180 3.16 1.89 -7.19
C PHE A 180 1.91 2.12 -8.05
N SER A 181 1.44 1.07 -8.70
CA SER A 181 0.24 1.12 -9.57
C SER A 181 0.27 2.29 -10.58
N PRO A 182 1.28 2.37 -11.47
CA PRO A 182 1.32 3.42 -12.49
C PRO A 182 0.12 3.26 -13.43
N ILE A 183 -0.54 4.39 -13.74
CA ILE A 183 -1.67 4.47 -14.67
C ILE A 183 -1.13 4.62 -16.10
#